data_ace9303e94dc00b350813d94c2097283
#
_entry.id   ace9303e94dc00b350813d94c2097283
#
_cell.length_a   1.000
_cell.length_b   1.000
_cell.length_c   1.000
_cell.angle_alpha   90.00
_cell.angle_beta   90.00
_cell.angle_gamma   90.00
#
_symmetry.space_group_name_H-M   'P 1'
#
loop_
_entity.id
_entity.type
_entity.pdbx_description
1 polymer ?
#
loop_
_entity_poly.entity_id
_entity_poly.type
_entity_poly.pdbx_seq_one_letter_code
_entity_poly.pdbx_strand_id
1 'polypeptide(L)'
;SILVFFLVLILAPLLLFFLQRFFIGPYFKKRNLEEGRVFAFSTLIKYIYYVIVVFIAFQIAGVAVSALWTSAAALLVGVGLGLQQTFNDFASGIILLMEGAVQKGDWIEIGNMEGRVDSIGLRTSTIRTRDHIVIIVPNSKITVDSVVNLSHNDNKLLRRNVRVGVAYGSDVKLVKAILLECADKHSLISKKMKPSVFFQDFGDSA
;
A
#
# COMPACT_ATOMS: atom_id res chain seq x y z
N SER A 1 -19.40 -0.94 47.12
CA SER A 1 -18.99 -1.65 45.92
C SER A 1 -20.12 -2.00 44.99
N ILE A 2 -21.20 -2.72 45.38
CA ILE A 2 -22.32 -3.04 44.46
C ILE A 2 -23.03 -1.77 43.94
N LEU A 3 -23.27 -0.80 44.80
CA LEU A 3 -23.87 0.49 44.43
C LEU A 3 -23.04 1.23 43.38
N VAL A 4 -21.71 1.24 43.50
CA VAL A 4 -20.81 1.89 42.55
C VAL A 4 -20.81 1.13 41.22
N PHE A 5 -20.93 -0.20 41.24
CA PHE A 5 -21.06 -1.01 40.02
C PHE A 5 -22.27 -0.57 39.18
N PHE A 6 -23.46 -0.50 39.81
CA PHE A 6 -24.67 -0.05 39.11
C PHE A 6 -24.59 1.40 38.69
N LEU A 7 -23.97 2.26 39.52
CA LEU A 7 -23.74 3.68 39.15
C LEU A 7 -22.91 3.81 37.89
N VAL A 8 -21.82 3.04 37.77
CA VAL A 8 -20.96 3.05 36.57
C VAL A 8 -21.74 2.61 35.32
N LEU A 9 -22.56 1.54 35.43
CA LEU A 9 -23.35 1.07 34.29
C LEU A 9 -24.42 2.09 33.86
N ILE A 10 -25.01 2.84 34.79
CA ILE A 10 -26.02 3.87 34.51
C ILE A 10 -25.36 5.12 33.91
N LEU A 11 -24.17 5.50 34.40
CA LEU A 11 -23.46 6.69 33.92
C LEU A 11 -22.73 6.47 32.60
N ALA A 12 -22.35 5.23 32.29
CA ALA A 12 -21.64 4.89 31.08
C ALA A 12 -22.34 5.36 29.77
N PRO A 13 -23.63 5.11 29.55
CA PRO A 13 -24.31 5.58 28.34
C PRO A 13 -24.40 7.11 28.28
N LEU A 14 -24.56 7.78 29.47
CA LEU A 14 -24.55 9.24 29.54
C LEU A 14 -23.19 9.80 29.14
N LEU A 15 -22.10 9.25 29.66
CA LEU A 15 -20.75 9.65 29.32
C LEU A 15 -20.46 9.41 27.82
N LEU A 16 -20.88 8.26 27.29
CA LEU A 16 -20.75 7.97 25.86
C LEU A 16 -21.51 8.99 25.01
N PHE A 17 -22.74 9.34 25.40
CA PHE A 17 -23.55 10.34 24.73
C PHE A 17 -22.83 11.70 24.70
N PHE A 18 -22.27 12.14 25.84
CA PHE A 18 -21.47 13.35 25.90
C PHE A 18 -20.23 13.29 25.01
N LEU A 19 -19.47 12.19 25.04
CA LEU A 19 -18.30 11.99 24.18
C LEU A 19 -18.65 12.05 22.70
N GLN A 20 -19.73 11.38 22.30
CA GLN A 20 -20.20 11.39 20.92
C GLN A 20 -20.70 12.78 20.49
N ARG A 21 -21.45 13.46 21.36
CA ARG A 21 -22.05 14.76 21.03
C ARG A 21 -21.04 15.89 20.96
N PHE A 22 -20.07 15.93 21.88
CA PHE A 22 -19.16 17.07 22.01
C PHE A 22 -17.79 16.87 21.34
N PHE A 23 -17.31 15.64 21.24
CA PHE A 23 -15.99 15.36 20.69
C PHE A 23 -16.05 14.67 19.33
N ILE A 24 -16.75 13.56 19.24
CA ILE A 24 -16.74 12.69 18.06
C ILE A 24 -17.52 13.33 16.91
N GLY A 25 -18.74 13.80 17.17
CA GLY A 25 -19.63 14.39 16.17
C GLY A 25 -19.04 15.64 15.48
N PRO A 26 -18.58 16.65 16.24
CA PRO A 26 -17.97 17.84 15.66
C PRO A 26 -16.69 17.54 14.87
N TYR A 27 -15.88 16.59 15.35
CA TYR A 27 -14.64 16.18 14.66
C TYR A 27 -14.93 15.61 13.27
N PHE A 28 -15.90 14.70 13.17
CA PHE A 28 -16.28 14.09 11.89
C PHE A 28 -16.96 15.09 10.94
N LYS A 29 -17.80 15.97 11.49
CA LYS A 29 -18.47 17.03 10.70
C LYS A 29 -17.47 18.00 10.07
N LYS A 30 -16.40 18.34 10.80
CA LYS A 30 -15.33 19.23 10.30
C LYS A 30 -14.54 18.61 9.14
N ARG A 31 -14.51 17.29 9.04
CA ARG A 31 -13.75 16.55 8.00
C ARG A 31 -14.59 16.16 6.78
N ASN A 32 -15.86 16.54 6.70
CA ASN A 32 -16.78 16.19 5.61
C ASN A 32 -16.73 14.69 5.23
N LEU A 33 -16.67 13.82 6.23
CA LEU A 33 -16.62 12.37 6.00
C LEU A 33 -18.00 11.88 5.58
N GLU A 34 -18.03 10.91 4.67
CA GLU A 34 -19.24 10.22 4.26
C GLU A 34 -19.96 9.59 5.47
N GLU A 35 -21.28 9.66 5.49
CA GLU A 35 -22.11 9.18 6.60
C GLU A 35 -21.80 7.73 6.98
N GLY A 36 -21.57 6.85 6.00
CA GLY A 36 -21.20 5.46 6.24
C GLY A 36 -19.90 5.28 7.03
N ARG A 37 -18.90 6.12 6.77
CA ARG A 37 -17.64 6.11 7.52
C ARG A 37 -17.82 6.61 8.94
N VAL A 38 -18.59 7.68 9.13
CA VAL A 38 -18.91 8.22 10.45
C VAL A 38 -19.63 7.18 11.30
N PHE A 39 -20.63 6.48 10.72
CA PHE A 39 -21.34 5.41 11.38
C PHE A 39 -20.42 4.26 11.79
N ALA A 40 -19.56 3.79 10.90
CA ALA A 40 -18.62 2.70 11.17
C ALA A 40 -17.66 3.05 12.32
N PHE A 41 -17.02 4.24 12.28
CA PHE A 41 -16.11 4.68 13.33
C PHE A 41 -16.80 4.90 14.66
N SER A 42 -17.97 5.53 14.68
CA SER A 42 -18.72 5.77 15.91
C SER A 42 -19.18 4.47 16.55
N THR A 43 -19.57 3.48 15.75
CA THR A 43 -19.97 2.15 16.20
C THR A 43 -18.78 1.38 16.80
N LEU A 44 -17.62 1.42 16.14
CA LEU A 44 -16.41 0.79 16.65
C LEU A 44 -15.98 1.39 18.00
N ILE A 45 -15.96 2.73 18.10
CA ILE A 45 -15.64 3.44 19.33
C ILE A 45 -16.62 3.06 20.45
N LYS A 46 -17.91 2.95 20.12
CA LYS A 46 -18.95 2.53 21.06
C LYS A 46 -18.69 1.12 21.62
N TYR A 47 -18.32 0.16 20.77
CA TYR A 47 -18.03 -1.20 21.22
C TYR A 47 -16.79 -1.26 22.10
N ILE A 48 -15.70 -0.60 21.71
CA ILE A 48 -14.47 -0.52 22.51
C ILE A 48 -14.76 0.12 23.87
N TYR A 49 -15.53 1.21 23.89
CA TYR A 49 -15.94 1.89 25.10
C TYR A 49 -16.68 0.96 26.06
N TYR A 50 -17.72 0.22 25.58
CA TYR A 50 -18.47 -0.69 26.45
C TYR A 50 -17.62 -1.86 26.95
N VAL A 51 -16.71 -2.39 26.15
CA VAL A 51 -15.75 -3.40 26.62
C VAL A 51 -14.94 -2.88 27.81
N ILE A 52 -14.39 -1.67 27.70
CA ILE A 52 -13.62 -1.02 28.79
C ILE A 52 -14.50 -0.80 30.02
N VAL A 53 -15.72 -0.29 29.84
CA VAL A 53 -16.67 -0.04 30.95
C VAL A 53 -17.00 -1.33 31.70
N VAL A 54 -17.25 -2.43 30.99
CA VAL A 54 -17.52 -3.74 31.57
C VAL A 54 -16.35 -4.22 32.41
N PHE A 55 -15.09 -4.09 31.91
CA PHE A 55 -13.90 -4.45 32.69
C PHE A 55 -13.78 -3.62 33.98
N ILE A 56 -13.97 -2.31 33.88
CA ILE A 56 -13.94 -1.41 35.05
C ILE A 56 -15.03 -1.77 36.04
N ALA A 57 -16.25 -2.06 35.56
CA ALA A 57 -17.36 -2.44 36.41
C ALA A 57 -17.08 -3.73 37.19
N PHE A 58 -16.52 -4.77 36.57
CA PHE A 58 -16.11 -6.00 37.22
C PHE A 58 -15.04 -5.76 38.29
N GLN A 59 -14.05 -4.92 38.00
CA GLN A 59 -13.01 -4.56 38.96
C GLN A 59 -13.58 -3.86 40.19
N ILE A 60 -14.53 -2.94 40.02
CA ILE A 60 -15.21 -2.24 41.12
C ILE A 60 -16.11 -3.20 41.94
N ALA A 61 -16.70 -4.17 41.29
CA ALA A 61 -17.50 -5.20 41.95
C ALA A 61 -16.68 -6.13 42.86
N GLY A 62 -15.33 -6.07 42.75
CA GLY A 62 -14.43 -6.96 43.52
C GLY A 62 -14.29 -8.36 42.93
N VAL A 63 -14.70 -8.54 41.66
CA VAL A 63 -14.45 -9.77 40.92
C VAL A 63 -12.97 -9.87 40.60
N ALA A 64 -12.36 -11.03 40.80
CA ALA A 64 -11.00 -11.30 40.45
C ALA A 64 -10.82 -11.23 38.92
N VAL A 65 -10.47 -10.04 38.39
CA VAL A 65 -10.35 -9.80 36.96
C VAL A 65 -9.06 -10.41 36.33
N SER A 66 -8.20 -11.05 37.14
CA SER A 66 -6.98 -11.68 36.65
C SER A 66 -7.24 -12.74 35.57
N ALA A 67 -8.23 -13.60 35.75
CA ALA A 67 -8.63 -14.59 34.75
C ALA A 67 -9.18 -13.93 33.48
N LEU A 68 -9.91 -12.82 33.61
CA LEU A 68 -10.41 -12.03 32.47
C LEU A 68 -9.25 -11.38 31.70
N TRP A 69 -8.23 -10.83 32.38
CA TRP A 69 -7.05 -10.28 31.76
C TRP A 69 -6.27 -11.34 30.96
N THR A 70 -6.10 -12.54 31.53
CA THR A 70 -5.43 -13.65 30.83
C THR A 70 -6.21 -14.05 29.57
N SER A 71 -7.52 -14.18 29.68
CA SER A 71 -8.39 -14.49 28.52
C SER A 71 -8.38 -13.37 27.48
N ALA A 72 -8.43 -12.12 27.90
CA ALA A 72 -8.35 -10.97 27.02
C ALA A 72 -6.98 -10.89 26.32
N ALA A 73 -5.88 -11.19 27.02
CA ALA A 73 -4.54 -11.25 26.42
C ALA A 73 -4.46 -12.31 25.32
N ALA A 74 -5.01 -13.52 25.57
CA ALA A 74 -5.08 -14.58 24.57
C ALA A 74 -5.90 -14.16 23.33
N LEU A 75 -7.05 -13.50 23.57
CA LEU A 75 -7.87 -12.95 22.47
C LEU A 75 -7.11 -11.88 21.68
N LEU A 76 -6.41 -10.96 22.36
CA LEU A 76 -5.63 -9.90 21.71
C LEU A 76 -4.49 -10.47 20.87
N VAL A 77 -3.84 -11.56 21.29
CA VAL A 77 -2.86 -12.27 20.48
C VAL A 77 -3.51 -12.82 19.20
N GLY A 78 -4.66 -13.47 19.32
CA GLY A 78 -5.41 -13.96 18.15
C GLY A 78 -5.81 -12.83 17.18
N VAL A 79 -6.32 -11.73 17.71
CA VAL A 79 -6.64 -10.53 16.89
C VAL A 79 -5.38 -9.95 16.26
N GLY A 80 -4.26 -9.88 17.00
CA GLY A 80 -2.98 -9.39 16.49
C GLY A 80 -2.47 -10.22 15.31
N LEU A 81 -2.53 -11.55 15.41
CA LEU A 81 -2.18 -12.45 14.31
C LEU A 81 -3.12 -12.28 13.12
N GLY A 82 -4.43 -12.08 13.34
CA GLY A 82 -5.39 -11.81 12.28
C GLY A 82 -5.14 -10.47 11.56
N LEU A 83 -4.59 -9.48 12.26
CA LEU A 83 -4.29 -8.14 11.72
C LEU A 83 -2.84 -7.98 11.25
N GLN A 84 -1.99 -8.99 11.40
CA GLN A 84 -0.56 -8.95 11.12
C GLN A 84 -0.25 -8.38 9.73
N GLN A 85 -0.97 -8.82 8.69
CA GLN A 85 -0.77 -8.33 7.32
C GLN A 85 -1.08 -6.84 7.20
N THR A 86 -2.13 -6.36 7.87
CA THR A 86 -2.49 -4.94 7.87
C THR A 86 -1.41 -4.08 8.53
N PHE A 87 -0.81 -4.56 9.62
CA PHE A 87 0.31 -3.89 10.27
C PHE A 87 1.57 -3.91 9.40
N ASN A 88 1.85 -5.00 8.70
CA ASN A 88 2.97 -5.07 7.75
C ASN A 88 2.78 -4.06 6.61
N ASP A 89 1.58 -3.96 6.04
CA ASP A 89 1.27 -3.00 4.99
C ASP A 89 1.46 -1.55 5.48
N PHE A 90 1.04 -1.27 6.70
CA PHE A 90 1.18 0.04 7.33
C PHE A 90 2.66 0.40 7.59
N ALA A 91 3.43 -0.50 8.19
CA ALA A 91 4.86 -0.32 8.42
C ALA A 91 5.63 -0.11 7.11
N SER A 92 5.30 -0.92 6.09
CA SER A 92 5.85 -0.79 4.75
C SER A 92 5.54 0.55 4.11
N GLY A 93 4.33 1.08 4.31
CA GLY A 93 3.96 2.42 3.82
C GLY A 93 4.83 3.53 4.44
N ILE A 94 5.11 3.44 5.73
CA ILE A 94 6.02 4.37 6.41
C ILE A 94 7.44 4.24 5.87
N ILE A 95 7.94 3.01 5.72
CA ILE A 95 9.29 2.73 5.17
C ILE A 95 9.43 3.32 3.76
N LEU A 96 8.48 3.05 2.86
CA LEU A 96 8.50 3.59 1.49
C LEU A 96 8.59 5.12 1.46
N LEU A 97 7.83 5.78 2.35
CA LEU A 97 7.83 7.25 2.43
C LEU A 97 9.13 7.81 3.03
N MET A 98 9.77 7.08 3.95
CA MET A 98 11.02 7.52 4.60
C MET A 98 12.25 7.25 3.74
N GLU A 99 12.33 6.08 3.11
CA GLU A 99 13.49 5.70 2.30
C GLU A 99 13.48 6.32 0.90
N GLY A 100 12.29 6.57 0.35
CA GLY A 100 12.16 7.15 -0.97
C GLY A 100 12.64 6.26 -2.12
N ALA A 101 12.81 4.96 -1.88
CA ALA A 101 13.22 3.98 -2.90
C ALA A 101 12.23 3.91 -4.08
N VAL A 102 10.96 4.15 -3.79
CA VAL A 102 9.89 4.32 -4.76
C VAL A 102 9.16 5.62 -4.45
N GLN A 103 8.99 6.48 -5.44
CA GLN A 103 8.35 7.79 -5.27
C GLN A 103 7.14 7.95 -6.19
N LYS A 104 6.26 8.89 -5.82
CA LYS A 104 5.17 9.29 -6.71
C LYS A 104 5.72 9.77 -8.06
N GLY A 105 5.23 9.18 -9.13
CA GLY A 105 5.65 9.50 -10.49
C GLY A 105 6.63 8.50 -11.09
N ASP A 106 7.23 7.63 -10.27
CA ASP A 106 8.13 6.59 -10.76
C ASP A 106 7.39 5.55 -11.60
N TRP A 107 8.07 5.05 -12.63
CA TRP A 107 7.69 3.84 -13.33
C TRP A 107 8.35 2.65 -12.66
N ILE A 108 7.53 1.73 -12.19
CA ILE A 108 7.99 0.53 -11.50
C ILE A 108 7.39 -0.72 -12.13
N GLU A 109 8.14 -1.81 -11.98
CA GLU A 109 7.68 -3.16 -12.33
C GLU A 109 7.73 -4.04 -11.07
N ILE A 110 6.61 -4.69 -10.75
CA ILE A 110 6.46 -5.60 -9.62
C ILE A 110 5.89 -6.89 -10.16
N GLY A 111 6.72 -7.95 -10.22
CA GLY A 111 6.33 -9.20 -10.88
C GLY A 111 5.98 -8.94 -12.35
N ASN A 112 4.74 -9.19 -12.76
CA ASN A 112 4.27 -8.99 -14.14
C ASN A 112 3.51 -7.65 -14.33
N MET A 113 3.52 -6.77 -13.33
CA MET A 113 2.79 -5.51 -13.38
C MET A 113 3.77 -4.35 -13.59
N GLU A 114 3.64 -3.63 -14.70
CA GLU A 114 4.39 -2.41 -14.97
C GLU A 114 3.43 -1.20 -14.93
N GLY A 115 3.84 -0.12 -14.25
CA GLY A 115 3.03 1.09 -14.21
C GLY A 115 3.69 2.24 -13.46
N ARG A 116 3.04 3.39 -13.52
CA ARG A 116 3.46 4.60 -12.84
C ARG A 116 2.81 4.70 -11.46
N VAL A 117 3.58 5.04 -10.45
CA VAL A 117 3.08 5.29 -9.11
C VAL A 117 2.31 6.61 -9.07
N ASP A 118 1.00 6.53 -8.88
CA ASP A 118 0.13 7.72 -8.74
C ASP A 118 0.16 8.27 -7.32
N SER A 119 0.10 7.39 -6.33
CA SER A 119 0.16 7.77 -4.91
C SER A 119 0.63 6.61 -4.04
N ILE A 120 1.32 6.95 -2.96
CA ILE A 120 1.67 6.04 -1.87
C ILE A 120 0.80 6.44 -0.68
N GLY A 121 -0.12 5.55 -0.30
CA GLY A 121 -0.99 5.72 0.86
C GLY A 121 -0.42 5.01 2.09
N LEU A 122 -1.17 5.04 3.17
CA LEU A 122 -0.76 4.48 4.45
C LEU A 122 -0.58 2.96 4.41
N ARG A 123 -1.50 2.24 3.74
CA ARG A 123 -1.51 0.78 3.64
C ARG A 123 -1.32 0.27 2.21
N THR A 124 -1.75 1.04 1.24
CA THR A 124 -1.74 0.66 -0.18
C THR A 124 -1.19 1.78 -1.03
N SER A 125 -0.48 1.42 -2.08
CA SER A 125 -0.07 2.31 -3.15
C SER A 125 -0.93 2.11 -4.39
N THR A 126 -1.11 3.18 -5.15
CA THR A 126 -1.88 3.18 -6.39
C THR A 126 -0.93 3.29 -7.57
N ILE A 127 -1.00 2.32 -8.47
CA ILE A 127 -0.17 2.23 -9.67
C ILE A 127 -1.08 2.31 -10.89
N ARG A 128 -0.71 3.10 -11.89
CA ARG A 128 -1.45 3.26 -13.15
C ARG A 128 -0.66 2.65 -14.29
N THR A 129 -1.25 1.70 -14.98
CA THR A 129 -0.66 1.09 -16.17
C THR A 129 -0.74 2.02 -17.39
N ARG A 130 -0.08 1.65 -18.49
CA ARG A 130 -0.17 2.36 -19.78
C ARG A 130 -1.58 2.35 -20.37
N ASP A 131 -2.36 1.33 -20.08
CA ASP A 131 -3.76 1.21 -20.49
C ASP A 131 -4.73 2.00 -19.59
N HIS A 132 -4.19 2.89 -18.75
CA HIS A 132 -4.94 3.69 -17.77
C HIS A 132 -5.68 2.87 -16.70
N ILE A 133 -5.32 1.59 -16.52
CA ILE A 133 -5.87 0.75 -15.46
C ILE A 133 -5.19 1.14 -14.14
N VAL A 134 -6.01 1.33 -13.10
CA VAL A 134 -5.55 1.63 -11.75
C VAL A 134 -5.45 0.34 -10.95
N ILE A 135 -4.25 0.02 -10.49
CA ILE A 135 -3.97 -1.14 -9.66
C ILE A 135 -3.68 -0.66 -8.24
N ILE A 136 -4.38 -1.23 -7.26
CA ILE A 136 -4.15 -0.96 -5.83
C ILE A 136 -3.30 -2.09 -5.27
N VAL A 137 -2.11 -1.77 -4.82
CA VAL A 137 -1.12 -2.73 -4.34
C VAL A 137 -0.88 -2.52 -2.85
N PRO A 138 -0.92 -3.56 -2.01
CA PRO A 138 -0.48 -3.47 -0.61
C PRO A 138 0.98 -3.01 -0.53
N ASN A 139 1.27 -2.10 0.41
CA ASN A 139 2.63 -1.56 0.52
C ASN A 139 3.68 -2.61 0.87
N SER A 140 3.29 -3.64 1.64
CA SER A 140 4.18 -4.76 1.95
C SER A 140 4.66 -5.49 0.71
N LYS A 141 3.84 -5.58 -0.34
CA LYS A 141 4.24 -6.21 -1.60
C LYS A 141 5.35 -5.42 -2.31
N ILE A 142 5.35 -4.09 -2.16
CA ILE A 142 6.39 -3.22 -2.75
C ILE A 142 7.70 -3.31 -1.96
N THR A 143 7.63 -3.54 -0.62
CA THR A 143 8.83 -3.59 0.23
C THR A 143 9.46 -4.98 0.34
N VAL A 144 8.68 -6.04 0.16
CA VAL A 144 9.15 -7.43 0.31
C VAL A 144 9.56 -8.04 -1.03
N ASP A 145 8.80 -7.75 -2.11
CA ASP A 145 9.11 -8.26 -3.44
C ASP A 145 10.24 -7.45 -4.09
N SER A 146 10.92 -8.06 -5.07
CA SER A 146 11.85 -7.31 -5.92
C SER A 146 11.08 -6.33 -6.80
N VAL A 147 11.38 -5.05 -6.66
CA VAL A 147 10.79 -3.98 -7.46
C VAL A 147 11.86 -3.43 -8.40
N VAL A 148 11.56 -3.42 -9.69
CA VAL A 148 12.40 -2.74 -10.68
C VAL A 148 11.91 -1.31 -10.82
N ASN A 149 12.67 -0.34 -10.32
CA ASN A 149 12.36 1.08 -10.51
C ASN A 149 13.03 1.59 -11.79
N LEU A 150 12.21 1.80 -12.82
CA LEU A 150 12.66 2.23 -14.14
C LEU A 150 12.98 3.74 -14.21
N SER A 151 12.60 4.50 -13.20
CA SER A 151 12.74 5.96 -13.14
C SER A 151 13.76 6.46 -12.13
N HIS A 152 14.24 5.61 -11.23
CA HIS A 152 15.09 6.00 -10.09
C HIS A 152 16.53 6.37 -10.53
N ASN A 153 16.86 6.28 -11.80
CA ASN A 153 18.19 6.60 -12.28
C ASN A 153 18.37 8.11 -12.47
N ASP A 154 19.42 8.71 -11.90
CA ASP A 154 19.73 10.15 -11.94
C ASP A 154 19.71 10.76 -13.36
N ASN A 155 19.99 9.95 -14.36
CA ASN A 155 19.98 10.36 -15.75
C ASN A 155 18.64 10.15 -16.48
N LYS A 156 17.64 9.52 -15.86
CA LYS A 156 16.35 9.12 -16.48
C LYS A 156 16.51 8.39 -17.82
N LEU A 157 17.66 7.76 -18.03
CA LEU A 157 17.98 7.03 -19.24
C LEU A 157 17.72 5.55 -19.02
N LEU A 158 16.75 5.02 -19.76
CA LEU A 158 16.38 3.62 -19.74
C LEU A 158 16.84 2.97 -21.05
N ARG A 159 17.50 1.82 -20.97
CA ARG A 159 17.81 1.01 -22.15
C ARG A 159 16.69 -0.02 -22.35
N ARG A 160 16.02 0.05 -23.49
CA ARG A 160 15.01 -0.92 -23.90
C ARG A 160 15.53 -1.75 -25.06
N ASN A 161 15.24 -3.05 -25.06
CA ASN A 161 15.57 -3.94 -26.15
C ASN A 161 14.40 -3.97 -27.14
N VAL A 162 14.71 -3.73 -28.41
CA VAL A 162 13.78 -3.92 -29.52
C VAL A 162 14.27 -5.12 -30.31
N ARG A 163 13.45 -6.17 -30.40
CA ARG A 163 13.76 -7.36 -31.19
C ARG A 163 13.22 -7.17 -32.59
N VAL A 164 14.05 -7.44 -33.59
CA VAL A 164 13.71 -7.34 -35.01
C VAL A 164 14.07 -8.66 -35.66
N GLY A 165 13.08 -9.35 -36.23
CA GLY A 165 13.29 -10.53 -37.05
C GLY A 165 13.62 -10.12 -38.49
N VAL A 166 14.56 -10.82 -39.12
CA VAL A 166 14.93 -10.63 -40.52
C VAL A 166 14.99 -11.99 -41.22
N ALA A 167 14.70 -12.03 -42.53
CA ALA A 167 14.68 -13.25 -43.29
C ALA A 167 16.03 -14.00 -43.26
N TYR A 168 15.99 -15.31 -43.26
CA TYR A 168 17.19 -16.12 -43.40
C TYR A 168 17.92 -15.76 -44.73
N GLY A 169 19.27 -15.70 -44.66
CA GLY A 169 20.09 -15.32 -45.78
C GLY A 169 20.33 -13.81 -45.87
N SER A 170 19.73 -12.99 -45.00
CA SER A 170 20.00 -11.55 -44.93
C SER A 170 21.44 -11.29 -44.50
N ASP A 171 22.08 -10.26 -45.12
CA ASP A 171 23.42 -9.81 -44.68
C ASP A 171 23.35 -9.17 -43.29
N VAL A 172 23.85 -9.88 -42.28
CA VAL A 172 23.87 -9.43 -40.89
C VAL A 172 24.60 -8.11 -40.70
N LYS A 173 25.67 -7.84 -41.51
CA LYS A 173 26.42 -6.57 -41.42
C LYS A 173 25.58 -5.41 -41.91
N LEU A 174 24.88 -5.59 -43.03
CA LEU A 174 23.98 -4.59 -43.59
C LEU A 174 22.80 -4.30 -42.65
N VAL A 175 22.15 -5.36 -42.13
CA VAL A 175 21.06 -5.23 -41.15
C VAL A 175 21.50 -4.45 -39.90
N LYS A 176 22.66 -4.78 -39.35
CA LYS A 176 23.22 -4.04 -38.20
C LYS A 176 23.47 -2.56 -38.52
N ALA A 177 24.00 -2.24 -39.69
CA ALA A 177 24.21 -0.86 -40.12
C ALA A 177 22.92 -0.08 -40.25
N ILE A 178 21.89 -0.67 -40.87
CA ILE A 178 20.56 -0.05 -41.01
C ILE A 178 19.91 0.20 -39.65
N LEU A 179 19.93 -0.77 -38.74
CA LEU A 179 19.33 -0.62 -37.41
C LEU A 179 20.03 0.48 -36.59
N LEU A 180 21.34 0.57 -36.66
CA LEU A 180 22.11 1.65 -36.02
C LEU A 180 21.77 3.02 -36.60
N GLU A 181 21.66 3.10 -37.92
CA GLU A 181 21.30 4.34 -38.63
C GLU A 181 19.86 4.79 -38.25
N CYS A 182 18.91 3.85 -38.23
CA CYS A 182 17.54 4.13 -37.79
C CYS A 182 17.52 4.64 -36.36
N ALA A 183 18.27 4.02 -35.46
CA ALA A 183 18.36 4.43 -34.07
C ALA A 183 18.97 5.82 -33.91
N ASP A 184 20.01 6.14 -34.71
CA ASP A 184 20.69 7.46 -34.63
C ASP A 184 19.79 8.59 -35.16
N LYS A 185 18.97 8.31 -36.17
CA LYS A 185 18.01 9.26 -36.76
C LYS A 185 16.78 9.50 -35.87
N HIS A 186 16.47 8.62 -34.94
CA HIS A 186 15.24 8.72 -34.15
C HIS A 186 15.36 9.77 -33.05
N SER A 187 14.45 10.74 -33.05
CA SER A 187 14.48 11.92 -32.14
C SER A 187 14.36 11.58 -30.65
N LEU A 188 13.70 10.48 -30.29
CA LEU A 188 13.50 10.06 -28.90
C LEU A 188 14.66 9.24 -28.34
N ILE A 189 15.63 8.82 -29.17
CA ILE A 189 16.78 8.07 -28.68
C ILE A 189 17.82 9.04 -28.15
N SER A 190 18.21 8.84 -26.89
CA SER A 190 19.22 9.67 -26.24
C SER A 190 20.59 9.50 -26.89
N LYS A 191 21.21 10.62 -27.26
CA LYS A 191 22.57 10.62 -27.77
C LYS A 191 23.65 10.45 -26.71
N LYS A 192 23.28 10.49 -25.42
CA LYS A 192 24.23 10.26 -24.32
C LYS A 192 24.69 8.81 -24.23
N MET A 193 23.84 7.87 -24.64
CA MET A 193 24.17 6.44 -24.68
C MET A 193 24.01 5.94 -26.12
N LYS A 194 25.11 5.44 -26.68
CA LYS A 194 25.06 4.90 -28.04
C LYS A 194 24.21 3.64 -28.13
N PRO A 195 23.32 3.53 -29.15
CA PRO A 195 22.60 2.29 -29.40
C PRO A 195 23.58 1.17 -29.76
N SER A 196 23.21 -0.05 -29.44
CA SER A 196 23.99 -1.25 -29.78
C SER A 196 23.07 -2.31 -30.38
N VAL A 197 23.58 -3.02 -31.38
CA VAL A 197 22.85 -4.11 -32.05
C VAL A 197 23.62 -5.41 -31.84
N PHE A 198 22.92 -6.39 -31.31
CA PHE A 198 23.45 -7.74 -31.07
C PHE A 198 22.62 -8.74 -31.87
N PHE A 199 23.31 -9.71 -32.48
CA PHE A 199 22.65 -10.91 -32.97
C PHE A 199 22.30 -11.76 -31.76
N GLN A 200 21.05 -12.12 -31.58
CA GLN A 200 20.57 -12.76 -30.38
C GLN A 200 20.31 -14.25 -30.58
N ASP A 201 19.58 -14.60 -31.63
CA ASP A 201 19.10 -15.96 -31.80
C ASP A 201 18.71 -16.22 -33.28
N PHE A 202 18.53 -17.49 -33.64
CA PHE A 202 17.89 -17.94 -34.86
C PHE A 202 16.45 -18.33 -34.55
N GLY A 203 15.49 -17.55 -35.03
CA GLY A 203 14.07 -17.83 -34.84
C GLY A 203 13.57 -18.89 -35.81
N ASP A 204 12.33 -19.38 -35.62
CA ASP A 204 11.74 -20.44 -36.44
C ASP A 204 11.53 -20.05 -37.92
N SER A 205 11.37 -18.75 -38.18
CA SER A 205 11.13 -18.20 -39.53
C SER A 205 11.90 -16.92 -39.84
N ALA A 206 12.70 -16.43 -38.89
CA ALA A 206 13.48 -15.21 -39.05
C ALA A 206 14.68 -15.16 -38.11
#